data_f467104e18c37c8dbb88cf4998fcab8f
#
_entry.id   f467104e18c37c8dbb88cf4998fcab8f
#
_cell.length_a   1.000
_cell.length_b   1.000
_cell.length_c   1.000
_cell.angle_alpha   90.00
_cell.angle_beta   90.00
_cell.angle_gamma   90.00
#
_symmetry.space_group_name_H-M   'P 1'
#
loop_
_entity.id
_entity.type
_entity.pdbx_description
1 polymer ?
#
loop_
_entity_poly.entity_id
_entity_poly.type
_entity_poly.pdbx_seq_one_letter_code
_entity_poly.pdbx_strand_id
1 'polypeptide(L)'
;MHSLQALYGGTFDPVHYGHLKPVEILANLIGLQRVTIMPNNVPPHRPQPEATSEQRKEMLALAIADKPLFRLDERELRRDTPSWTSQTLQEWRAEQGPDQPLAFIIGQDSLLNFPTWHKYETILENSHLLVCRRPGYPLTMREAQYQQWLEDHLTANVEDLHNQPAGKIYLAETPWFDISATLIRERLQQGLACDDLLPAPVLTYIHTHGLYQKSADE
;
A
#
# COMPACT_ATOMS: atom_id res chain seq x y z
N MET A 1 -0.65 3.16 -26.61
CA MET A 1 0.22 2.64 -25.53
C MET A 1 -0.51 2.82 -24.19
N HIS A 2 -0.79 1.72 -23.51
CA HIS A 2 -1.40 1.80 -22.19
C HIS A 2 -0.28 2.06 -21.16
N SER A 3 -0.42 3.13 -20.37
CA SER A 3 0.51 3.40 -19.28
C SER A 3 0.24 2.47 -18.10
N LEU A 4 1.31 2.04 -17.43
CA LEU A 4 1.20 1.22 -16.22
C LEU A 4 0.42 1.97 -15.13
N GLN A 5 -0.58 1.31 -14.56
CA GLN A 5 -1.33 1.79 -13.40
C GLN A 5 -1.02 0.92 -12.20
N ALA A 6 -0.89 1.53 -11.04
CA ALA A 6 -0.59 0.82 -9.81
C ALA A 6 -1.66 1.00 -8.74
N LEU A 7 -1.84 -0.04 -7.93
CA LEU A 7 -2.70 -0.08 -6.77
C LEU A 7 -1.85 -0.19 -5.52
N TYR A 8 -2.17 0.59 -4.49
CA TYR A 8 -1.48 0.55 -3.20
C TYR A 8 -2.53 0.42 -2.09
N GLY A 9 -2.55 -0.74 -1.44
CA GLY A 9 -3.47 -1.03 -0.35
C GLY A 9 -2.85 -0.87 1.02
N GLY A 10 -3.68 -0.68 2.03
CA GLY A 10 -3.25 -0.61 3.42
C GLY A 10 -4.37 -0.21 4.37
N THR A 11 -4.09 -0.27 5.65
CA THR A 11 -5.05 0.15 6.68
C THR A 11 -5.07 1.67 6.83
N PHE A 12 -3.89 2.31 6.82
CA PHE A 12 -3.73 3.77 6.95
C PHE A 12 -4.40 4.33 8.21
N ASP A 13 -3.82 4.02 9.33
CA ASP A 13 -4.37 4.37 10.66
C ASP A 13 -3.33 5.08 11.57
N PRO A 14 -2.86 6.28 11.21
CA PRO A 14 -3.16 7.10 10.04
C PRO A 14 -2.22 6.86 8.85
N VAL A 15 -2.55 7.41 7.70
CA VAL A 15 -1.63 7.58 6.58
C VAL A 15 -0.46 8.47 7.00
N HIS A 16 0.75 8.15 6.51
CA HIS A 16 1.97 8.88 6.88
C HIS A 16 3.02 8.86 5.77
N TYR A 17 4.13 9.55 5.96
CA TYR A 17 5.20 9.64 4.96
C TYR A 17 5.90 8.31 4.68
N GLY A 18 5.89 7.37 5.61
CA GLY A 18 6.37 6.01 5.37
C GLY A 18 5.52 5.23 4.36
N HIS A 19 4.27 5.63 4.15
CA HIS A 19 3.43 5.15 3.05
C HIS A 19 3.69 5.91 1.75
N LEU A 20 3.67 7.24 1.81
CA LEU A 20 3.61 8.10 0.61
C LEU A 20 4.96 8.26 -0.08
N LYS A 21 6.04 8.51 0.67
CA LYS A 21 7.36 8.82 0.10
C LYS A 21 7.98 7.68 -0.68
N PRO A 22 8.00 6.42 -0.19
CA PRO A 22 8.51 5.30 -0.97
C PRO A 22 7.77 5.11 -2.30
N VAL A 23 6.45 5.29 -2.29
CA VAL A 23 5.62 5.14 -3.49
C VAL A 23 5.88 6.26 -4.49
N GLU A 24 6.08 7.49 -4.02
CA GLU A 24 6.46 8.62 -4.89
C GLU A 24 7.83 8.38 -5.56
N ILE A 25 8.79 7.85 -4.81
CA ILE A 25 10.11 7.49 -5.35
C ILE A 25 9.99 6.37 -6.36
N LEU A 26 9.24 5.32 -6.04
CA LEU A 26 8.97 4.21 -6.94
C LEU A 26 8.33 4.70 -8.24
N ALA A 27 7.36 5.58 -8.16
CA ALA A 27 6.67 6.14 -9.32
C ALA A 27 7.64 6.86 -10.25
N ASN A 28 8.59 7.63 -9.71
CA ASN A 28 9.62 8.29 -10.50
C ASN A 28 10.59 7.28 -11.13
N LEU A 29 10.97 6.23 -10.41
CA LEU A 29 11.90 5.22 -10.91
C LEU A 29 11.36 4.46 -12.12
N ILE A 30 10.07 4.14 -12.14
CA ILE A 30 9.48 3.27 -13.16
C ILE A 30 8.48 3.97 -14.07
N GLY A 31 8.27 5.28 -13.90
CA GLY A 31 7.39 6.05 -14.76
C GLY A 31 5.90 5.82 -14.50
N LEU A 32 5.49 5.66 -13.24
CA LEU A 32 4.07 5.62 -12.89
C LEU A 32 3.48 7.02 -12.93
N GLN A 33 2.38 7.17 -13.66
CA GLN A 33 1.63 8.43 -13.72
C GLN A 33 0.45 8.46 -12.74
N ARG A 34 0.03 7.28 -12.26
CA ARG A 34 -1.12 7.14 -11.37
C ARG A 34 -0.92 5.99 -10.41
N VAL A 35 -1.16 6.27 -9.13
CA VAL A 35 -1.25 5.26 -8.06
C VAL A 35 -2.61 5.42 -7.39
N THR A 36 -3.40 4.35 -7.43
CA THR A 36 -4.67 4.28 -6.71
C THR A 36 -4.43 3.76 -5.32
N ILE A 37 -4.73 4.58 -4.30
CA ILE A 37 -4.67 4.17 -2.90
C ILE A 37 -6.02 3.57 -2.51
N MET A 38 -5.99 2.38 -1.94
CA MET A 38 -7.18 1.64 -1.55
C MET A 38 -7.11 1.25 -0.08
N PRO A 39 -7.75 2.03 0.82
CA PRO A 39 -7.83 1.65 2.22
C PRO A 39 -8.68 0.40 2.39
N ASN A 40 -8.23 -0.53 3.24
CA ASN A 40 -8.95 -1.77 3.47
C ASN A 40 -9.98 -1.64 4.61
N ASN A 41 -11.01 -2.49 4.57
CA ASN A 41 -11.79 -2.79 5.75
C ASN A 41 -11.06 -3.86 6.57
N VAL A 42 -11.23 -3.81 7.89
CA VAL A 42 -10.64 -4.80 8.79
C VAL A 42 -11.75 -5.73 9.28
N PRO A 43 -11.61 -7.07 9.13
CA PRO A 43 -12.63 -8.01 9.60
C PRO A 43 -12.88 -7.88 11.10
N PRO A 44 -14.13 -8.07 11.56
CA PRO A 44 -14.47 -7.86 12.98
C PRO A 44 -13.70 -8.73 13.98
N HIS A 45 -13.16 -9.87 13.53
CA HIS A 45 -12.39 -10.78 14.40
C HIS A 45 -10.92 -10.38 14.56
N ARG A 46 -10.46 -9.34 13.85
CA ARG A 46 -9.10 -8.80 13.98
C ARG A 46 -9.13 -7.50 14.80
N PRO A 47 -7.98 -7.08 15.37
CA PRO A 47 -7.90 -5.77 16.01
C PRO A 47 -8.36 -4.67 15.06
N GLN A 48 -9.31 -3.87 15.52
CA GLN A 48 -9.85 -2.78 14.69
C GLN A 48 -8.91 -1.58 14.69
N PRO A 49 -8.86 -0.80 13.60
CA PRO A 49 -8.19 0.50 13.60
C PRO A 49 -8.79 1.41 14.68
N GLU A 50 -7.99 2.32 15.21
CA GLU A 50 -8.48 3.30 16.18
C GLU A 50 -9.40 4.35 15.52
N ALA A 51 -9.05 4.76 14.29
CA ALA A 51 -9.91 5.62 13.49
C ALA A 51 -10.97 4.80 12.75
N THR A 52 -12.15 5.38 12.55
CA THR A 52 -13.20 4.76 11.75
C THR A 52 -12.81 4.69 10.27
N SER A 53 -13.53 3.87 9.50
CA SER A 53 -13.32 3.79 8.05
C SER A 53 -13.49 5.15 7.38
N GLU A 54 -14.49 5.91 7.78
CA GLU A 54 -14.73 7.27 7.26
C GLU A 54 -13.58 8.23 7.61
N GLN A 55 -13.10 8.19 8.86
CA GLN A 55 -11.98 9.01 9.31
C GLN A 55 -10.68 8.65 8.57
N ARG A 56 -10.39 7.37 8.38
CA ARG A 56 -9.20 6.92 7.62
C ARG A 56 -9.27 7.40 6.17
N LYS A 57 -10.44 7.30 5.54
CA LYS A 57 -10.67 7.81 4.20
C LYS A 57 -10.46 9.33 4.11
N GLU A 58 -11.02 10.09 5.04
CA GLU A 58 -10.88 11.54 5.06
C GLU A 58 -9.42 11.97 5.24
N MET A 59 -8.67 11.30 6.12
CA MET A 59 -7.23 11.56 6.30
C MET A 59 -6.45 11.27 5.01
N LEU A 60 -6.75 10.18 4.32
CA LEU A 60 -6.14 9.86 3.03
C LEU A 60 -6.44 10.94 1.99
N ALA A 61 -7.69 11.37 1.88
CA ALA A 61 -8.08 12.43 0.95
C ALA A 61 -7.30 13.73 1.20
N LEU A 62 -7.11 14.11 2.47
CA LEU A 62 -6.31 15.26 2.85
C LEU A 62 -4.82 15.08 2.48
N ALA A 63 -4.28 13.89 2.71
CA ALA A 63 -2.88 13.59 2.44
C ALA A 63 -2.51 13.70 0.95
N ILE A 64 -3.44 13.39 0.06
CA ILE A 64 -3.20 13.32 -1.39
C ILE A 64 -3.82 14.47 -2.18
N ALA A 65 -4.49 15.42 -1.52
CA ALA A 65 -5.25 16.49 -2.18
C ALA A 65 -4.38 17.34 -3.13
N ASP A 66 -3.11 17.54 -2.81
CA ASP A 66 -2.16 18.32 -3.62
C ASP A 66 -1.18 17.43 -4.43
N LYS A 67 -1.45 16.13 -4.52
CA LYS A 67 -0.56 15.15 -5.16
C LYS A 67 -1.26 14.47 -6.34
N PRO A 68 -1.03 14.94 -7.58
CA PRO A 68 -1.70 14.40 -8.77
C PRO A 68 -1.43 12.93 -9.06
N LEU A 69 -0.33 12.38 -8.53
CA LEU A 69 0.02 10.95 -8.65
C LEU A 69 -1.06 10.05 -8.06
N PHE A 70 -1.68 10.47 -6.95
CA PHE A 70 -2.54 9.61 -6.15
C PHE A 70 -4.02 9.79 -6.44
N ARG A 71 -4.75 8.69 -6.37
CA ARG A 71 -6.22 8.63 -6.38
C ARG A 71 -6.70 7.73 -5.27
N LEU A 72 -7.91 7.97 -4.78
CA LEU A 72 -8.52 7.18 -3.72
C LEU A 72 -9.60 6.27 -4.30
N ASP A 73 -9.59 4.99 -3.92
CA ASP A 73 -10.64 4.02 -4.24
C ASP A 73 -11.18 3.44 -2.93
N GLU A 74 -12.48 3.56 -2.71
CA GLU A 74 -13.14 3.20 -1.47
C GLU A 74 -13.80 1.82 -1.51
N ARG A 75 -13.63 1.03 -2.58
CA ARG A 75 -14.39 -0.22 -2.77
C ARG A 75 -14.26 -1.20 -1.61
N GLU A 76 -13.07 -1.33 -1.02
CA GLU A 76 -12.86 -2.24 0.10
C GLU A 76 -13.53 -1.75 1.40
N LEU A 77 -13.67 -0.45 1.58
CA LEU A 77 -14.37 0.12 2.73
C LEU A 77 -15.88 -0.12 2.67
N ARG A 78 -16.43 -0.34 1.48
CA ARG A 78 -17.87 -0.58 1.26
C ARG A 78 -18.27 -2.06 1.35
N ARG A 79 -17.29 -2.96 1.48
CA ARG A 79 -17.57 -4.40 1.57
C ARG A 79 -17.96 -4.79 2.98
N ASP A 80 -18.95 -5.69 3.07
CA ASP A 80 -19.36 -6.33 4.33
C ASP A 80 -18.55 -7.61 4.61
N THR A 81 -17.81 -8.08 3.61
CA THR A 81 -17.00 -9.29 3.66
C THR A 81 -15.51 -8.95 3.77
N PRO A 82 -14.65 -9.90 4.21
CA PRO A 82 -13.21 -9.70 4.19
C PRO A 82 -12.73 -9.32 2.79
N SER A 83 -11.84 -8.33 2.71
CA SER A 83 -11.22 -7.93 1.44
C SER A 83 -9.93 -8.71 1.23
N TRP A 84 -9.90 -9.52 0.17
CA TRP A 84 -8.69 -10.18 -0.27
C TRP A 84 -8.14 -9.48 -1.50
N THR A 85 -6.82 -9.28 -1.51
CA THR A 85 -6.13 -8.65 -2.63
C THR A 85 -6.40 -9.37 -3.95
N SER A 86 -6.42 -10.71 -3.93
CA SER A 86 -6.72 -11.51 -5.13
C SER A 86 -8.08 -11.16 -5.74
N GLN A 87 -9.10 -11.01 -4.91
CA GLN A 87 -10.45 -10.65 -5.37
C GLN A 87 -10.50 -9.21 -5.90
N THR A 88 -9.90 -8.28 -5.18
CA THR A 88 -9.84 -6.88 -5.60
C THR A 88 -9.13 -6.71 -6.93
N LEU A 89 -8.03 -7.42 -7.15
CA LEU A 89 -7.30 -7.39 -8.42
C LEU A 89 -8.07 -8.04 -9.57
N GLN A 90 -8.84 -9.08 -9.31
CA GLN A 90 -9.74 -9.67 -10.31
C GLN A 90 -10.80 -8.66 -10.76
N GLU A 91 -11.43 -7.96 -9.83
CA GLU A 91 -12.40 -6.91 -10.11
C GLU A 91 -11.77 -5.78 -10.92
N TRP A 92 -10.58 -5.31 -10.48
CA TRP A 92 -9.88 -4.22 -11.14
C TRP A 92 -9.45 -4.61 -12.56
N ARG A 93 -8.98 -5.83 -12.75
CA ARG A 93 -8.66 -6.38 -14.08
C ARG A 93 -9.89 -6.40 -14.98
N ALA A 94 -11.03 -6.82 -14.49
CA ALA A 94 -12.27 -6.84 -15.25
C ALA A 94 -12.70 -5.43 -15.69
N GLU A 95 -12.49 -4.43 -14.85
CA GLU A 95 -12.81 -3.03 -15.15
C GLU A 95 -11.85 -2.42 -16.20
N GLN A 96 -10.55 -2.73 -16.08
CA GLN A 96 -9.51 -2.12 -16.91
C GLN A 96 -9.29 -2.84 -18.26
N GLY A 97 -9.75 -4.08 -18.37
CA GLY A 97 -9.57 -4.90 -19.56
C GLY A 97 -8.32 -5.79 -19.52
N PRO A 98 -8.22 -6.77 -20.45
CA PRO A 98 -7.16 -7.79 -20.40
C PRO A 98 -5.77 -7.28 -20.75
N ASP A 99 -5.66 -6.18 -21.47
CA ASP A 99 -4.39 -5.71 -22.02
C ASP A 99 -3.74 -4.57 -21.23
N GLN A 100 -4.47 -3.97 -20.29
CA GLN A 100 -3.96 -2.86 -19.49
C GLN A 100 -2.87 -3.33 -18.53
N PRO A 101 -1.64 -2.79 -18.59
CA PRO A 101 -0.64 -3.07 -17.56
C PRO A 101 -1.10 -2.58 -16.20
N LEU A 102 -1.15 -3.50 -15.25
CA LEU A 102 -1.54 -3.24 -13.87
C LEU A 102 -0.45 -3.73 -12.92
N ALA A 103 -0.26 -3.04 -11.81
CA ALA A 103 0.68 -3.43 -10.78
C ALA A 103 0.09 -3.25 -9.38
N PHE A 104 0.55 -4.06 -8.44
CA PHE A 104 0.23 -3.95 -7.03
C PHE A 104 1.50 -3.66 -6.26
N ILE A 105 1.48 -2.62 -5.42
CA ILE A 105 2.65 -2.14 -4.67
C ILE A 105 2.62 -2.73 -3.26
N ILE A 106 3.72 -3.36 -2.86
CA ILE A 106 3.92 -3.89 -1.51
C ILE A 106 5.32 -3.55 -0.99
N GLY A 107 5.50 -3.68 0.33
CA GLY A 107 6.82 -3.64 0.95
C GLY A 107 7.48 -5.03 0.95
N GLN A 108 8.77 -5.06 1.29
CA GLN A 108 9.56 -6.29 1.34
C GLN A 108 8.99 -7.32 2.32
N ASP A 109 8.54 -6.86 3.51
CA ASP A 109 8.01 -7.76 4.53
C ASP A 109 6.73 -8.46 4.04
N SER A 110 5.90 -7.77 3.28
CA SER A 110 4.71 -8.36 2.66
C SER A 110 5.07 -9.39 1.59
N LEU A 111 6.14 -9.17 0.82
CA LEU A 111 6.61 -10.15 -0.14
C LEU A 111 7.03 -11.45 0.55
N LEU A 112 7.75 -11.37 1.65
CA LEU A 112 8.20 -12.55 2.42
C LEU A 112 7.01 -13.38 2.96
N ASN A 113 5.89 -12.75 3.21
CA ASN A 113 4.66 -13.39 3.67
C ASN A 113 3.63 -13.64 2.56
N PHE A 114 3.94 -13.24 1.33
CA PHE A 114 3.03 -13.28 0.19
C PHE A 114 2.42 -14.65 -0.07
N PRO A 115 3.16 -15.77 0.05
CA PRO A 115 2.58 -17.11 -0.13
C PRO A 115 1.48 -17.47 0.87
N THR A 116 1.33 -16.72 1.97
CA THR A 116 0.24 -16.92 2.94
C THR A 116 -1.06 -16.22 2.54
N TRP A 117 -1.01 -15.35 1.53
CA TRP A 117 -2.16 -14.58 1.11
C TRP A 117 -3.16 -15.46 0.36
N HIS A 118 -4.43 -15.18 0.54
CA HIS A 118 -5.50 -15.91 -0.12
C HIS A 118 -5.34 -15.91 -1.64
N LYS A 119 -5.21 -17.07 -2.25
CA LYS A 119 -5.00 -17.26 -3.69
C LYS A 119 -3.88 -16.39 -4.25
N TYR A 120 -2.73 -16.37 -3.57
CA TYR A 120 -1.62 -15.48 -3.95
C TYR A 120 -1.17 -15.66 -5.41
N GLU A 121 -1.26 -16.87 -5.95
CA GLU A 121 -0.86 -17.16 -7.34
C GLU A 121 -1.70 -16.39 -8.36
N THR A 122 -2.98 -16.15 -8.06
CA THR A 122 -3.88 -15.40 -8.95
C THR A 122 -3.56 -13.91 -9.01
N ILE A 123 -2.81 -13.39 -8.05
CA ILE A 123 -2.42 -11.97 -8.04
C ILE A 123 -1.53 -11.67 -9.24
N LEU A 124 -0.53 -12.50 -9.53
CA LEU A 124 0.35 -12.33 -10.69
C LEU A 124 -0.34 -12.64 -12.04
N GLU A 125 -1.46 -13.32 -12.03
CA GLU A 125 -2.29 -13.49 -13.23
C GLU A 125 -2.98 -12.18 -13.63
N ASN A 126 -3.22 -11.29 -12.68
CA ASN A 126 -3.99 -10.06 -12.88
C ASN A 126 -3.15 -8.78 -12.81
N SER A 127 -1.98 -8.83 -12.21
CA SER A 127 -1.11 -7.65 -12.04
C SER A 127 0.37 -8.04 -11.97
N HIS A 128 1.23 -7.07 -12.20
CA HIS A 128 2.62 -7.13 -11.74
C HIS A 128 2.67 -6.87 -10.24
N LEU A 129 3.81 -7.18 -9.64
CA LEU A 129 4.10 -6.90 -8.23
C LEU A 129 5.29 -5.95 -8.15
N LEU A 130 5.09 -4.79 -7.56
CA LEU A 130 6.14 -3.80 -7.33
C LEU A 130 6.52 -3.85 -5.85
N VAL A 131 7.75 -4.20 -5.55
CA VAL A 131 8.23 -4.38 -4.18
C VAL A 131 9.18 -3.27 -3.81
N CYS A 132 8.83 -2.49 -2.78
CA CYS A 132 9.74 -1.53 -2.17
C CYS A 132 10.68 -2.29 -1.25
N ARG A 133 11.96 -2.40 -1.63
CA ARG A 133 12.97 -3.12 -0.84
C ARG A 133 13.33 -2.32 0.41
N ARG A 134 13.64 -3.07 1.47
CA ARG A 134 14.18 -2.53 2.71
C ARG A 134 15.69 -2.67 2.69
N PRO A 135 16.47 -1.56 2.57
CA PRO A 135 17.93 -1.63 2.52
C PRO A 135 18.51 -2.35 3.74
N GLY A 136 19.53 -3.19 3.54
CA GLY A 136 20.21 -3.90 4.61
C GLY A 136 19.50 -5.15 5.12
N TYR A 137 18.31 -5.48 4.60
CA TYR A 137 17.58 -6.70 4.95
C TYR A 137 17.61 -7.68 3.78
N PRO A 138 17.96 -8.95 4.02
CA PRO A 138 18.02 -9.94 2.93
C PRO A 138 16.61 -10.23 2.39
N LEU A 139 16.51 -10.36 1.08
CA LEU A 139 15.28 -10.72 0.37
C LEU A 139 15.39 -12.17 -0.09
N THR A 140 15.24 -13.08 0.85
CA THR A 140 15.23 -14.53 0.59
C THR A 140 13.95 -15.12 1.15
N MET A 141 13.20 -15.83 0.30
CA MET A 141 11.97 -16.51 0.73
C MET A 141 12.32 -17.66 1.67
N ARG A 142 11.40 -17.97 2.60
CA ARG A 142 11.64 -18.98 3.64
C ARG A 142 11.76 -20.40 3.10
N GLU A 143 11.05 -20.69 2.00
CA GLU A 143 11.03 -22.02 1.41
C GLU A 143 11.57 -21.99 -0.03
N ALA A 144 12.27 -23.05 -0.43
CA ALA A 144 12.90 -23.13 -1.76
C ALA A 144 11.88 -22.99 -2.89
N GLN A 145 10.68 -23.53 -2.74
CA GLN A 145 9.62 -23.45 -3.75
C GLN A 145 9.15 -22.00 -3.97
N TYR A 146 9.10 -21.20 -2.92
CA TYR A 146 8.70 -19.79 -3.02
C TYR A 146 9.85 -18.93 -3.52
N GLN A 147 11.08 -19.29 -3.20
CA GLN A 147 12.26 -18.64 -3.79
C GLN A 147 12.30 -18.87 -5.30
N GLN A 148 12.01 -20.08 -5.76
CA GLN A 148 11.94 -20.38 -7.20
C GLN A 148 10.79 -19.62 -7.87
N TRP A 149 9.63 -19.56 -7.23
CA TRP A 149 8.49 -18.76 -7.71
C TRP A 149 8.88 -17.29 -7.88
N LEU A 150 9.59 -16.71 -6.91
CA LEU A 150 10.07 -15.34 -6.99
C LEU A 150 11.03 -15.17 -8.18
N GLU A 151 12.05 -16.02 -8.29
CA GLU A 151 13.05 -15.96 -9.35
C GLU A 151 12.43 -16.12 -10.75
N ASP A 152 11.44 -16.98 -10.89
CA ASP A 152 10.75 -17.22 -12.16
C ASP A 152 9.98 -15.99 -12.67
N HIS A 153 9.59 -15.10 -11.78
CA HIS A 153 8.79 -13.92 -12.12
C HIS A 153 9.57 -12.60 -12.09
N LEU A 154 10.82 -12.61 -11.62
CA LEU A 154 11.62 -11.40 -11.49
C LEU A 154 11.91 -10.75 -12.85
N THR A 155 11.82 -9.43 -12.88
CA THR A 155 12.39 -8.63 -13.96
C THR A 155 13.17 -7.46 -13.39
N ALA A 156 14.29 -7.11 -14.02
CA ALA A 156 15.02 -5.86 -13.78
C ALA A 156 14.71 -4.82 -14.86
N ASN A 157 13.90 -5.17 -15.85
CA ASN A 157 13.57 -4.31 -16.99
C ASN A 157 12.22 -3.63 -16.77
N VAL A 158 12.24 -2.33 -16.56
CA VAL A 158 11.03 -1.51 -16.37
C VAL A 158 10.09 -1.59 -17.59
N GLU A 159 10.64 -1.76 -18.79
CA GLU A 159 9.85 -1.90 -20.02
C GLU A 159 8.88 -3.08 -19.97
N ASP A 160 9.26 -4.17 -19.32
CA ASP A 160 8.38 -5.34 -19.16
C ASP A 160 7.10 -4.99 -18.44
N LEU A 161 7.19 -4.08 -17.46
CA LEU A 161 6.04 -3.65 -16.65
C LEU A 161 5.05 -2.82 -17.47
N HIS A 162 5.54 -2.05 -18.44
CA HIS A 162 4.70 -1.22 -19.31
C HIS A 162 4.16 -1.98 -20.51
N ASN A 163 4.87 -3.00 -20.99
CA ASN A 163 4.53 -3.72 -22.22
C ASN A 163 3.70 -4.99 -21.98
N GLN A 164 3.71 -5.52 -20.77
CA GLN A 164 2.95 -6.72 -20.41
C GLN A 164 1.84 -6.36 -19.42
N PRO A 165 0.69 -7.03 -19.46
CA PRO A 165 -0.42 -6.69 -18.57
C PRO A 165 -0.18 -7.12 -17.12
N ALA A 166 0.55 -8.21 -16.87
CA ALA A 166 0.70 -8.82 -15.55
C ALA A 166 1.89 -9.80 -15.51
N GLY A 167 2.19 -10.33 -14.34
CA GLY A 167 3.02 -11.52 -14.18
C GLY A 167 4.46 -11.28 -13.80
N LYS A 168 4.94 -10.04 -13.71
CA LYS A 168 6.33 -9.74 -13.35
C LYS A 168 6.43 -9.18 -11.94
N ILE A 169 7.54 -9.51 -11.27
CA ILE A 169 7.91 -8.95 -9.97
C ILE A 169 9.11 -8.03 -10.17
N TYR A 170 8.99 -6.80 -9.76
CA TYR A 170 10.05 -5.80 -9.81
C TYR A 170 10.44 -5.39 -8.41
N LEU A 171 11.73 -5.54 -8.08
CA LEU A 171 12.29 -5.17 -6.77
C LEU A 171 12.88 -3.77 -6.89
N ALA A 172 12.19 -2.79 -6.32
CA ALA A 172 12.63 -1.41 -6.36
C ALA A 172 13.50 -1.09 -5.14
N GLU A 173 14.64 -0.46 -5.39
CA GLU A 173 15.48 0.06 -4.31
C GLU A 173 14.98 1.44 -3.91
N THR A 174 14.23 1.49 -2.81
CA THR A 174 13.72 2.73 -2.24
C THR A 174 14.37 2.98 -0.89
N PRO A 175 14.59 4.25 -0.52
CA PRO A 175 15.08 4.57 0.83
C PRO A 175 14.11 4.04 1.89
N TRP A 176 14.68 3.61 3.03
CA TRP A 176 13.87 3.22 4.18
C TRP A 176 13.47 4.46 4.98
N PHE A 177 12.19 4.58 5.26
CA PHE A 177 11.64 5.59 6.14
C PHE A 177 11.20 4.92 7.43
N ASP A 178 11.88 5.23 8.54
CA ASP A 178 11.57 4.63 9.85
C ASP A 178 10.36 5.31 10.49
N ILE A 179 9.23 5.19 9.80
CA ILE A 179 7.94 5.76 10.21
C ILE A 179 6.89 4.66 10.14
N SER A 180 6.15 4.47 11.23
CA SER A 180 5.03 3.55 11.29
C SER A 180 3.80 4.21 11.90
N ALA A 181 2.63 3.67 11.59
CA ALA A 181 1.39 4.12 12.23
C ALA A 181 1.42 3.90 13.74
N THR A 182 1.97 2.77 14.18
CA THR A 182 2.16 2.47 15.61
C THR A 182 2.99 3.54 16.31
N LEU A 183 4.13 3.92 15.73
CA LEU A 183 4.98 4.99 16.29
C LEU A 183 4.21 6.31 16.40
N ILE A 184 3.46 6.68 15.37
CA ILE A 184 2.69 7.93 15.37
C ILE A 184 1.63 7.90 16.46
N ARG A 185 0.85 6.81 16.57
CA ARG A 185 -0.18 6.67 17.60
C ARG A 185 0.41 6.74 19.02
N GLU A 186 1.55 6.08 19.26
CA GLU A 186 2.25 6.12 20.54
C GLU A 186 2.72 7.53 20.89
N ARG A 187 3.30 8.26 19.93
CA ARG A 187 3.76 9.63 20.13
C ARG A 187 2.59 10.57 20.42
N LEU A 188 1.48 10.44 19.69
CA LEU A 188 0.28 11.25 19.94
C LEU A 188 -0.33 11.01 21.31
N GLN A 189 -0.34 9.74 21.77
CA GLN A 189 -0.78 9.40 23.12
C GLN A 189 0.07 10.07 24.21
N GLN A 190 1.36 10.24 23.94
CA GLN A 190 2.32 10.86 24.86
C GLN A 190 2.38 12.38 24.72
N GLY A 191 1.62 12.97 23.82
CA GLY A 191 1.66 14.40 23.54
C GLY A 191 2.92 14.87 22.82
N LEU A 192 3.63 13.96 22.15
CA LEU A 192 4.86 14.27 21.43
C LEU A 192 4.58 14.74 20.00
N ALA A 193 5.48 15.55 19.46
CA ALA A 193 5.35 16.11 18.12
C ALA A 193 5.47 15.05 17.04
N CYS A 194 4.66 15.17 15.97
CA CYS A 194 4.65 14.29 14.81
C CYS A 194 4.78 15.05 13.47
N ASP A 195 5.20 16.32 13.51
CA ASP A 195 5.18 17.21 12.33
C ASP A 195 5.97 16.67 11.15
N ASP A 196 7.06 15.91 11.39
CA ASP A 196 7.93 15.35 10.36
C ASP A 196 7.47 13.97 9.87
N LEU A 197 6.41 13.42 10.44
CA LEU A 197 6.02 12.02 10.21
C LEU A 197 4.83 11.88 9.25
N LEU A 198 3.99 12.89 9.12
CA LEU A 198 2.80 12.85 8.29
C LEU A 198 2.43 14.26 7.79
N PRO A 199 1.62 14.36 6.72
CA PRO A 199 1.24 15.66 6.17
C PRO A 199 0.52 16.55 7.19
N ALA A 200 0.82 17.84 7.15
CA ALA A 200 0.23 18.81 8.09
C ALA A 200 -1.31 18.81 8.10
N PRO A 201 -2.03 18.71 6.96
CA PRO A 201 -3.49 18.62 6.98
C PRO A 201 -4.02 17.39 7.71
N VAL A 202 -3.30 16.25 7.64
CA VAL A 202 -3.67 15.04 8.37
C VAL A 202 -3.49 15.24 9.86
N LEU A 203 -2.38 15.84 10.28
CA LEU A 203 -2.12 16.13 11.69
C LEU A 203 -3.16 17.09 12.27
N THR A 204 -3.54 18.11 11.53
CA THR A 204 -4.63 19.02 11.90
C THR A 204 -5.96 18.29 12.09
N TYR A 205 -6.30 17.40 11.16
CA TYR A 205 -7.48 16.55 11.26
C TYR A 205 -7.48 15.70 12.53
N ILE A 206 -6.34 15.06 12.83
CA ILE A 206 -6.16 14.24 14.04
C ILE A 206 -6.43 15.04 15.30
N HIS A 207 -5.86 16.24 15.41
CA HIS A 207 -6.08 17.10 16.57
C HIS A 207 -7.51 17.61 16.67
N THR A 208 -8.11 18.00 15.56
CA THR A 208 -9.49 18.48 15.51
C THR A 208 -10.50 17.42 15.96
N HIS A 209 -10.25 16.15 15.61
CA HIS A 209 -11.15 15.04 15.94
C HIS A 209 -10.73 14.25 17.18
N GLY A 210 -9.67 14.67 17.86
CA GLY A 210 -9.18 14.00 19.08
C GLY A 210 -8.73 12.55 18.85
N LEU A 211 -8.24 12.22 17.67
CA LEU A 211 -7.82 10.86 17.33
C LEU A 211 -6.47 10.52 17.97
N TYR A 212 -6.29 9.27 18.37
CA TYR A 212 -5.04 8.72 18.90
C TYR A 212 -4.51 9.43 20.15
N GLN A 213 -5.33 10.21 20.83
CA GLN A 213 -4.92 10.94 22.01
C GLN A 213 -5.37 10.21 23.27
N LYS A 214 -4.69 10.47 24.42
CA LYS A 214 -5.13 9.98 25.70
C LYS A 214 -6.51 10.56 26.02
N SER A 215 -7.45 9.72 26.45
CA SER A 215 -8.71 10.22 26.99
C SER A 215 -8.43 11.01 28.28
N ALA A 216 -9.19 12.08 28.51
CA ALA A 216 -9.03 12.95 29.68
C ALA A 216 -9.41 12.26 31.01
N ASP A 217 -9.88 11.00 30.95
CA ASP A 217 -10.41 10.23 32.08
C ASP A 217 -9.46 9.12 32.57
N GLU A 218 -8.18 9.11 32.14
CA GLU A 218 -7.13 8.21 32.65
C GLU A 218 -6.03 8.97 33.41
#